data_c88ed5ad84739bf2c6c6322a32e656c2
#
_entry.id   c88ed5ad84739bf2c6c6322a32e656c2
#
_cell.length_a   1.000
_cell.length_b   1.000
_cell.length_c   1.000
_cell.angle_alpha   90.00
_cell.angle_beta   90.00
_cell.angle_gamma   90.00
#
_symmetry.space_group_name_H-M   'P 1'
#
loop_
_entity.id
_entity.type
_entity.pdbx_description
1 polymer ?
#
loop_
_entity_poly.entity_id
_entity_poly.type
_entity_poly.pdbx_seq_one_letter_code
_entity_poly.pdbx_strand_id
1 'polypeptide(L)'
;MRIKNYKQSEKGFALALALIMLLVMSLMGVTLVMVAASDHKKNATKDSSQQAFYAAETGITEAKKWLTAQSSLSANNDPSSKLKFCKTSSFSNLSSAKAINNYVESKSLDQIISVSGDEKKRLEKYSYEYFITYTPDQNGNTSTAKTKTVSGSTGSSVAEGTTYKSGGTGTGTHYTIFSCGCNAAGSKCKQGNNTIVNLIADVVLVQ
;
A
#
# COMPACT_ATOMS: atom_id res chain seq x y z
N MET A 1 89.00 -10.17 -0.81
CA MET A 1 87.67 -10.29 -1.40
C MET A 1 86.79 -9.19 -0.77
N ARG A 2 86.48 -8.09 -1.51
CA ARG A 2 85.75 -6.91 -1.00
C ARG A 2 84.29 -7.03 -1.35
N ILE A 3 83.44 -7.31 -0.37
CA ILE A 3 82.01 -7.38 -0.56
C ILE A 3 81.48 -5.93 -0.65
N LYS A 4 81.09 -5.56 -1.89
CA LYS A 4 80.49 -4.25 -2.18
C LYS A 4 79.06 -4.25 -1.62
N ASN A 5 78.78 -3.61 -0.50
CA ASN A 5 77.43 -3.38 0.02
C ASN A 5 76.66 -2.46 -0.94
N TYR A 6 75.79 -3.06 -1.70
CA TYR A 6 74.79 -2.36 -2.48
C TYR A 6 73.73 -1.83 -1.48
N LYS A 7 73.89 -0.61 -1.03
CA LYS A 7 72.78 0.15 -0.43
C LYS A 7 71.84 0.50 -1.58
N GLN A 8 70.90 -0.38 -1.88
CA GLN A 8 69.82 -0.09 -2.81
C GLN A 8 69.00 1.06 -2.19
N SER A 9 68.77 2.08 -3.00
CA SER A 9 67.97 3.25 -2.70
C SER A 9 66.50 2.85 -2.58
N GLU A 10 66.04 2.44 -1.39
CA GLU A 10 64.62 2.06 -1.12
C GLU A 10 63.69 3.24 -1.12
N LYS A 11 64.20 4.48 -1.28
CA LYS A 11 63.40 5.72 -1.20
C LYS A 11 62.37 5.87 -2.35
N GLY A 12 62.61 5.29 -3.53
CA GLY A 12 61.66 5.35 -4.66
C GLY A 12 60.49 4.37 -4.54
N PHE A 13 60.72 3.20 -3.93
CA PHE A 13 59.70 2.17 -3.79
C PHE A 13 58.63 2.55 -2.76
N ALA A 14 59.01 3.18 -1.65
CA ALA A 14 58.07 3.62 -0.62
C ALA A 14 57.05 4.64 -1.15
N LEU A 15 57.45 5.55 -2.02
CA LEU A 15 56.58 6.55 -2.63
C LEU A 15 55.57 5.92 -3.58
N ALA A 16 55.98 4.96 -4.41
CA ALA A 16 55.07 4.24 -5.29
C ALA A 16 54.05 3.40 -4.51
N LEU A 17 54.50 2.75 -3.43
CA LEU A 17 53.63 1.94 -2.55
C LEU A 17 52.62 2.82 -1.81
N ALA A 18 52.98 4.00 -1.33
CA ALA A 18 52.10 4.97 -0.70
C ALA A 18 51.01 5.49 -1.68
N LEU A 19 51.40 5.75 -2.95
CA LEU A 19 50.46 6.15 -3.99
C LEU A 19 49.42 5.07 -4.30
N ILE A 20 49.84 3.83 -4.40
CA ILE A 20 48.97 2.68 -4.66
C ILE A 20 47.99 2.49 -3.46
N MET A 21 48.48 2.57 -2.22
CA MET A 21 47.65 2.46 -1.05
C MET A 21 46.58 3.60 -0.97
N LEU A 22 47.00 4.83 -1.29
CA LEU A 22 46.09 5.98 -1.35
C LEU A 22 44.98 5.78 -2.43
N LEU A 23 45.39 5.24 -3.58
CA LEU A 23 44.46 4.95 -4.68
C LEU A 23 43.45 3.87 -4.27
N VAL A 24 43.89 2.77 -3.64
CA VAL A 24 43.03 1.70 -3.17
C VAL A 24 42.08 2.20 -2.09
N MET A 25 42.54 2.98 -1.11
CA MET A 25 41.67 3.59 -0.07
C MET A 25 40.64 4.54 -0.65
N SER A 26 41.00 5.33 -1.67
CA SER A 26 40.09 6.23 -2.37
C SER A 26 38.99 5.45 -3.09
N LEU A 27 39.34 4.36 -3.79
CA LEU A 27 38.36 3.51 -4.48
C LEU A 27 37.40 2.85 -3.48
N MET A 28 37.91 2.35 -2.35
CA MET A 28 37.04 1.79 -1.29
C MET A 28 36.11 2.84 -0.70
N GLY A 29 36.60 4.07 -0.47
CA GLY A 29 35.77 5.17 0.02
C GLY A 29 34.61 5.51 -0.93
N VAL A 30 34.89 5.62 -2.23
CA VAL A 30 33.85 5.91 -3.25
C VAL A 30 32.81 4.80 -3.32
N THR A 31 33.21 3.53 -3.28
CA THR A 31 32.27 2.40 -3.31
C THR A 31 31.35 2.38 -2.09
N LEU A 32 31.88 2.65 -0.89
CA LEU A 32 31.07 2.75 0.33
C LEU A 32 30.03 3.87 0.25
N VAL A 33 30.40 5.04 -0.26
CA VAL A 33 29.46 6.16 -0.46
C VAL A 33 28.36 5.79 -1.45
N MET A 34 28.68 5.14 -2.56
CA MET A 34 27.68 4.70 -3.54
C MET A 34 26.70 3.68 -2.95
N VAL A 35 27.19 2.70 -2.18
CA VAL A 35 26.34 1.71 -1.51
C VAL A 35 25.43 2.41 -0.49
N ALA A 36 25.97 3.27 0.36
CA ALA A 36 25.19 4.00 1.36
C ALA A 36 24.09 4.88 0.72
N ALA A 37 24.41 5.58 -0.37
CA ALA A 37 23.44 6.40 -1.12
C ALA A 37 22.33 5.54 -1.74
N SER A 38 22.68 4.37 -2.30
CA SER A 38 21.71 3.41 -2.84
C SER A 38 20.78 2.87 -1.76
N ASP A 39 21.32 2.51 -0.59
CA ASP A 39 20.52 1.98 0.52
C ASP A 39 19.60 3.05 1.10
N HIS A 40 20.06 4.28 1.20
CA HIS A 40 19.21 5.40 1.63
C HIS A 40 18.01 5.60 0.69
N LYS A 41 18.24 5.55 -0.62
CA LYS A 41 17.18 5.66 -1.62
C LYS A 41 16.19 4.49 -1.54
N LYS A 42 16.69 3.26 -1.37
CA LYS A 42 15.84 2.06 -1.21
C LYS A 42 14.98 2.15 0.04
N ASN A 43 15.56 2.58 1.16
CA ASN A 43 14.83 2.75 2.42
C ASN A 43 13.74 3.83 2.31
N ALA A 44 14.01 4.96 1.67
CA ALA A 44 13.02 6.00 1.43
C ALA A 44 11.86 5.50 0.54
N THR A 45 12.15 4.71 -0.49
CA THR A 45 11.11 4.11 -1.35
C THR A 45 10.27 3.09 -0.59
N LYS A 46 10.92 2.27 0.25
CA LYS A 46 10.23 1.27 1.09
C LYS A 46 9.31 1.95 2.10
N ASP A 47 9.79 2.99 2.78
CA ASP A 47 8.99 3.77 3.73
C ASP A 47 7.75 4.38 3.04
N SER A 48 7.94 4.98 1.88
CA SER A 48 6.86 5.53 1.06
C SER A 48 5.81 4.46 0.67
N SER A 49 6.25 3.25 0.31
CA SER A 49 5.35 2.14 0.00
C SER A 49 4.59 1.65 1.23
N GLN A 50 5.24 1.56 2.38
CA GLN A 50 4.59 1.20 3.64
C GLN A 50 3.54 2.22 4.05
N GLN A 51 3.81 3.50 3.91
CA GLN A 51 2.84 4.56 4.21
C GLN A 51 1.63 4.50 3.27
N ALA A 52 1.84 4.27 1.98
CA ALA A 52 0.75 4.06 1.03
C ALA A 52 -0.08 2.81 1.37
N PHE A 53 0.56 1.73 1.84
CA PHE A 53 -0.12 0.53 2.31
C PHE A 53 -1.03 0.84 3.52
N TYR A 54 -0.53 1.55 4.54
CA TYR A 54 -1.34 1.94 5.69
C TYR A 54 -2.50 2.87 5.30
N ALA A 55 -2.29 3.73 4.31
CA ALA A 55 -3.38 4.55 3.77
C ALA A 55 -4.47 3.67 3.13
N ALA A 56 -4.11 2.67 2.34
CA ALA A 56 -5.07 1.73 1.75
C ALA A 56 -5.80 0.91 2.81
N GLU A 57 -5.10 0.45 3.86
CA GLU A 57 -5.69 -0.30 4.98
C GLU A 57 -6.69 0.56 5.77
N THR A 58 -6.37 1.84 5.97
CA THR A 58 -7.31 2.82 6.55
C THR A 58 -8.57 2.93 5.69
N GLY A 59 -8.43 2.96 4.36
CA GLY A 59 -9.56 2.94 3.43
C GLY A 59 -10.45 1.71 3.60
N ILE A 60 -9.87 0.51 3.80
CA ILE A 60 -10.64 -0.71 4.09
C ILE A 60 -11.41 -0.58 5.41
N THR A 61 -10.77 -0.04 6.44
CA THR A 61 -11.40 0.13 7.77
C THR A 61 -12.57 1.11 7.69
N GLU A 62 -12.42 2.24 7.03
CA GLU A 62 -13.50 3.21 6.81
C GLU A 62 -14.62 2.64 5.93
N ALA A 63 -14.27 1.84 4.91
CA ALA A 63 -15.23 1.16 4.07
C ALA A 63 -16.09 0.17 4.86
N LYS A 64 -15.48 -0.63 5.75
CA LYS A 64 -16.21 -1.55 6.66
C LYS A 64 -17.18 -0.78 7.55
N LYS A 65 -16.72 0.30 8.16
CA LYS A 65 -17.52 1.16 9.02
C LYS A 65 -18.70 1.78 8.25
N TRP A 66 -18.47 2.27 7.04
CA TRP A 66 -19.52 2.79 6.18
C TRP A 66 -20.54 1.69 5.83
N LEU A 67 -20.05 0.52 5.42
CA LEU A 67 -20.88 -0.61 4.98
C LEU A 67 -21.83 -1.09 6.11
N THR A 68 -21.35 -1.14 7.35
CA THR A 68 -22.17 -1.54 8.51
C THR A 68 -23.19 -0.49 8.93
N ALA A 69 -23.01 0.77 8.55
CA ALA A 69 -23.94 1.86 8.86
C ALA A 69 -25.10 1.96 7.86
N GLN A 70 -25.08 1.22 6.76
CA GLN A 70 -26.10 1.29 5.71
C GLN A 70 -27.26 0.33 5.99
N SER A 71 -28.47 0.81 5.80
CA SER A 71 -29.71 0.00 5.94
C SER A 71 -30.12 -0.67 4.62
N SER A 72 -29.76 -0.10 3.48
CA SER A 72 -30.02 -0.67 2.16
C SER A 72 -28.79 -0.56 1.26
N LEU A 73 -28.48 -1.64 0.55
CA LEU A 73 -27.30 -1.78 -0.28
C LEU A 73 -27.70 -2.27 -1.67
N SER A 74 -27.38 -1.51 -2.69
CA SER A 74 -27.63 -1.89 -4.09
C SER A 74 -26.45 -1.54 -4.98
N ALA A 75 -26.09 -2.45 -5.90
CA ALA A 75 -25.04 -2.22 -6.88
C ALA A 75 -25.63 -1.49 -8.10
N ASN A 76 -25.23 -0.25 -8.32
CA ASN A 76 -25.85 0.59 -9.32
C ASN A 76 -24.92 0.89 -10.50
N ASN A 77 -23.92 1.74 -10.30
CA ASN A 77 -23.14 2.33 -11.38
C ASN A 77 -21.66 1.96 -11.32
N ASP A 78 -20.99 2.10 -12.46
CA ASP A 78 -19.55 1.99 -12.56
C ASP A 78 -18.87 3.12 -11.75
N PRO A 79 -17.99 2.79 -10.79
CA PRO A 79 -17.30 3.79 -9.97
C PRO A 79 -16.22 4.57 -10.72
N SER A 80 -15.81 4.13 -11.91
CA SER A 80 -14.64 4.66 -12.64
C SER A 80 -14.72 6.17 -12.88
N SER A 81 -15.92 6.72 -13.06
CA SER A 81 -16.11 8.16 -13.29
C SER A 81 -15.89 9.02 -12.02
N LYS A 82 -15.99 8.43 -10.84
CA LYS A 82 -15.82 9.09 -9.55
C LYS A 82 -14.43 8.90 -8.95
N LEU A 83 -13.72 7.88 -9.40
CA LEU A 83 -12.36 7.55 -8.94
C LEU A 83 -11.36 8.59 -9.44
N LYS A 84 -10.50 9.07 -8.55
CA LYS A 84 -9.47 10.09 -8.83
C LYS A 84 -8.13 9.45 -9.21
N PHE A 85 -7.71 8.43 -8.46
CA PHE A 85 -6.44 7.74 -8.68
C PHE A 85 -6.53 6.21 -8.61
N CYS A 86 -7.53 5.67 -7.92
CA CYS A 86 -7.81 4.25 -7.91
C CYS A 86 -8.43 3.84 -9.27
N LYS A 87 -7.91 2.81 -9.90
CA LYS A 87 -8.44 2.33 -11.17
C LYS A 87 -9.02 0.94 -11.00
N THR A 88 -10.21 0.71 -11.51
CA THR A 88 -10.85 -0.62 -11.53
C THR A 88 -9.98 -1.64 -12.27
N SER A 89 -9.29 -1.22 -13.34
CA SER A 89 -8.36 -2.07 -14.09
C SER A 89 -7.09 -2.50 -13.34
N SER A 90 -6.82 -1.90 -12.18
CA SER A 90 -5.69 -2.30 -11.31
C SER A 90 -5.97 -3.56 -10.50
N PHE A 91 -7.21 -4.06 -10.56
CA PHE A 91 -7.65 -5.25 -9.84
C PHE A 91 -7.93 -6.38 -10.84
N SER A 92 -7.15 -7.44 -10.79
CA SER A 92 -7.14 -8.53 -11.80
C SER A 92 -8.47 -9.29 -11.93
N ASN A 93 -9.28 -9.31 -10.87
CA ASN A 93 -10.53 -10.07 -10.82
C ASN A 93 -11.77 -9.19 -11.02
N LEU A 94 -11.62 -8.00 -11.60
CA LEU A 94 -12.69 -7.03 -11.73
C LEU A 94 -12.82 -6.58 -13.20
N SER A 95 -13.78 -7.16 -13.91
CA SER A 95 -14.07 -6.81 -15.32
C SER A 95 -15.18 -5.77 -15.45
N SER A 96 -16.20 -5.84 -14.59
CA SER A 96 -17.32 -4.90 -14.58
C SER A 96 -17.67 -4.55 -13.13
N ALA A 97 -17.20 -3.38 -12.68
CA ALA A 97 -17.45 -2.89 -11.33
C ALA A 97 -18.82 -2.18 -11.25
N LYS A 98 -19.61 -2.57 -10.26
CA LYS A 98 -20.82 -1.87 -9.86
C LYS A 98 -20.72 -1.48 -8.39
N ALA A 99 -20.49 -0.19 -8.13
CA ALA A 99 -20.34 0.30 -6.76
C ALA A 99 -21.66 0.25 -5.99
N ILE A 100 -21.60 -0.22 -4.75
CA ILE A 100 -22.73 -0.20 -3.82
C ILE A 100 -23.15 1.24 -3.55
N ASN A 101 -24.44 1.53 -3.76
CA ASN A 101 -25.04 2.85 -3.63
C ASN A 101 -24.29 3.93 -4.44
N ASN A 102 -23.57 3.55 -5.48
CA ASN A 102 -22.72 4.44 -6.28
C ASN A 102 -21.73 5.25 -5.40
N TYR A 103 -21.26 4.65 -4.30
CA TYR A 103 -20.42 5.31 -3.31
C TYR A 103 -18.94 5.07 -3.60
N VAL A 104 -18.21 6.16 -3.64
CA VAL A 104 -16.76 6.22 -3.72
C VAL A 104 -16.29 7.27 -2.71
N GLU A 105 -15.34 6.92 -1.89
CA GLU A 105 -14.74 7.85 -0.92
C GLU A 105 -13.27 8.06 -1.25
N SER A 106 -12.82 9.31 -1.17
CA SER A 106 -11.43 9.70 -1.37
C SER A 106 -11.06 10.77 -0.35
N LYS A 107 -10.18 10.41 0.59
CA LYS A 107 -9.73 11.29 1.67
C LYS A 107 -8.23 11.19 1.90
N SER A 108 -7.65 12.21 2.53
CA SER A 108 -6.31 12.17 3.10
C SER A 108 -6.35 11.73 4.57
N LEU A 109 -5.25 11.17 5.07
CA LEU A 109 -5.20 10.62 6.43
C LEU A 109 -5.41 11.68 7.53
N ASP A 110 -5.05 12.93 7.28
CA ASP A 110 -5.28 14.05 8.21
C ASP A 110 -6.76 14.34 8.48
N GLN A 111 -7.66 13.93 7.56
CA GLN A 111 -9.11 14.15 7.71
C GLN A 111 -9.77 13.13 8.65
N ILE A 112 -9.08 12.03 8.95
CA ILE A 112 -9.60 10.97 9.83
C ILE A 112 -9.03 11.11 11.23
N ILE A 113 -7.74 11.45 11.31
CA ILE A 113 -7.02 11.58 12.56
C ILE A 113 -6.97 13.06 12.92
N SER A 114 -7.59 13.44 14.03
CA SER A 114 -7.58 14.82 14.53
C SER A 114 -6.19 15.17 15.06
N VAL A 115 -5.31 15.63 14.19
CA VAL A 115 -3.96 16.07 14.50
C VAL A 115 -3.75 17.52 14.07
N SER A 116 -2.76 18.17 14.67
CA SER A 116 -2.39 19.56 14.39
C SER A 116 -0.91 19.71 14.12
N GLY A 117 -0.51 20.87 13.61
CA GLY A 117 0.91 21.22 13.40
C GLY A 117 1.58 20.42 12.29
N ASP A 118 2.81 20.01 12.51
CA ASP A 118 3.63 19.35 11.49
C ASP A 118 3.18 17.91 11.19
N GLU A 119 2.57 17.24 12.15
CA GLU A 119 1.99 15.92 11.96
C GLU A 119 0.83 15.96 10.95
N LYS A 120 -0.02 16.96 11.02
CA LYS A 120 -1.07 17.18 10.02
C LYS A 120 -0.49 17.32 8.61
N LYS A 121 0.54 18.15 8.43
CA LYS A 121 1.22 18.33 7.14
C LYS A 121 1.85 17.03 6.61
N ARG A 122 2.28 16.15 7.52
CA ARG A 122 2.82 14.83 7.17
C ARG A 122 1.71 13.91 6.67
N LEU A 123 0.57 13.87 7.37
CA LEU A 123 -0.55 13.01 7.02
C LEU A 123 -1.32 13.48 5.77
N GLU A 124 -1.35 14.77 5.48
CA GLU A 124 -1.91 15.34 4.24
C GLU A 124 -1.25 14.77 2.96
N LYS A 125 -0.01 14.28 3.08
CA LYS A 125 0.72 13.67 1.96
C LYS A 125 0.24 12.28 1.59
N TYR A 126 -0.57 11.64 2.42
CA TYR A 126 -1.06 10.29 2.19
C TYR A 126 -2.57 10.31 2.03
N SER A 127 -3.03 9.68 0.96
CA SER A 127 -4.45 9.62 0.63
C SER A 127 -4.88 8.19 0.36
N TYR A 128 -6.13 7.92 0.64
CA TYR A 128 -6.76 6.68 0.24
C TYR A 128 -8.02 6.97 -0.57
N GLU A 129 -8.41 5.99 -1.36
CA GLU A 129 -9.64 5.98 -2.13
C GLU A 129 -10.18 4.56 -2.13
N TYR A 130 -11.48 4.41 -1.88
CA TYR A 130 -12.11 3.10 -1.91
C TYR A 130 -13.49 3.12 -2.56
N PHE A 131 -13.89 1.95 -3.02
CA PHE A 131 -15.24 1.64 -3.44
C PHE A 131 -15.59 0.20 -3.01
N ILE A 132 -16.87 -0.07 -2.91
CA ILE A 132 -17.39 -1.35 -2.44
C ILE A 132 -18.30 -1.92 -3.52
N THR A 133 -18.18 -3.22 -3.78
CA THR A 133 -19.04 -3.94 -4.72
C THR A 133 -19.60 -5.20 -4.08
N TYR A 134 -20.53 -5.88 -4.74
CA TYR A 134 -20.73 -7.29 -4.45
C TYR A 134 -19.48 -8.07 -4.84
N THR A 135 -19.26 -9.23 -4.20
CA THR A 135 -18.10 -10.07 -4.54
C THR A 135 -18.16 -10.50 -6.01
N PRO A 136 -17.09 -10.27 -6.78
CA PRO A 136 -17.04 -10.60 -8.20
C PRO A 136 -17.36 -12.07 -8.47
N ASP A 137 -18.04 -12.34 -9.56
CA ASP A 137 -18.23 -13.69 -10.09
C ASP A 137 -16.94 -14.19 -10.79
N GLN A 138 -17.00 -15.39 -11.39
CA GLN A 138 -15.87 -15.97 -12.12
C GLN A 138 -15.43 -15.13 -13.32
N ASN A 139 -16.32 -14.29 -13.84
CA ASN A 139 -16.07 -13.39 -14.97
C ASN A 139 -15.69 -11.98 -14.51
N GLY A 140 -15.57 -11.73 -13.20
CA GLY A 140 -15.26 -10.42 -12.63
C GLY A 140 -16.42 -9.43 -12.62
N ASN A 141 -17.67 -9.89 -12.75
CA ASN A 141 -18.86 -9.04 -12.70
C ASN A 141 -19.38 -8.94 -11.26
N THR A 142 -19.79 -7.75 -10.86
CA THR A 142 -20.22 -7.43 -9.48
C THR A 142 -21.68 -6.98 -9.40
N SER A 143 -22.50 -7.22 -10.43
CA SER A 143 -23.89 -6.76 -10.49
C SER A 143 -24.83 -7.53 -9.57
N THR A 144 -24.49 -8.77 -9.19
CA THR A 144 -25.36 -9.67 -8.46
C THR A 144 -24.82 -9.97 -7.07
N ALA A 145 -25.68 -9.81 -6.06
CA ALA A 145 -25.36 -10.18 -4.69
C ALA A 145 -25.15 -11.69 -4.56
N LYS A 146 -24.04 -12.11 -3.98
CA LYS A 146 -23.83 -13.50 -3.56
C LYS A 146 -24.25 -13.64 -2.10
N THR A 147 -25.26 -14.44 -1.88
CA THR A 147 -25.75 -14.75 -0.54
C THR A 147 -25.36 -16.18 -0.16
N LYS A 148 -24.92 -16.38 1.06
CA LYS A 148 -24.66 -17.70 1.63
C LYS A 148 -25.35 -17.83 2.96
N THR A 149 -26.01 -18.96 3.19
CA THR A 149 -26.55 -19.28 4.51
C THR A 149 -25.39 -19.49 5.47
N VAL A 150 -25.27 -18.62 6.46
CA VAL A 150 -24.30 -18.76 7.53
C VAL A 150 -24.98 -19.53 8.65
N SER A 151 -24.75 -20.83 8.74
CA SER A 151 -25.11 -21.59 9.92
C SER A 151 -24.14 -21.28 11.06
N GLY A 152 -24.64 -20.91 12.23
CA GLY A 152 -23.84 -20.57 13.39
C GLY A 152 -23.06 -21.75 13.97
N SER A 153 -22.07 -22.23 13.23
CA SER A 153 -21.04 -23.15 13.71
C SER A 153 -19.89 -22.34 14.28
N THR A 154 -19.64 -22.52 15.55
CA THR A 154 -18.46 -22.05 16.26
C THR A 154 -17.19 -22.31 15.46
N GLY A 155 -16.50 -21.26 15.00
CA GLY A 155 -15.17 -21.38 14.38
C GLY A 155 -15.00 -20.78 12.99
N SER A 156 -16.03 -20.20 12.37
CA SER A 156 -15.86 -19.46 11.12
C SER A 156 -15.30 -18.08 11.44
N SER A 157 -14.22 -17.68 10.77
CA SER A 157 -13.64 -16.34 10.88
C SER A 157 -14.65 -15.29 10.38
N VAL A 158 -15.42 -14.76 11.32
CA VAL A 158 -16.25 -13.60 11.09
C VAL A 158 -15.34 -12.39 11.06
N ALA A 159 -15.44 -11.54 10.04
CA ALA A 159 -14.67 -10.31 9.98
C ALA A 159 -14.92 -9.50 11.26
N GLU A 160 -13.83 -9.12 11.92
CA GLU A 160 -13.84 -8.31 13.13
C GLU A 160 -14.73 -7.08 12.93
N GLY A 161 -15.75 -6.90 13.75
CA GLY A 161 -16.70 -5.78 13.67
C GLY A 161 -18.12 -6.12 13.21
N THR A 162 -18.43 -7.36 12.85
CA THR A 162 -19.82 -7.79 12.62
C THR A 162 -20.46 -8.19 13.94
N THR A 163 -21.63 -7.62 14.26
CA THR A 163 -22.41 -8.02 15.42
C THR A 163 -22.96 -9.43 15.18
N TYR A 164 -22.33 -10.43 15.78
CA TYR A 164 -22.76 -11.81 15.68
C TYR A 164 -23.98 -12.04 16.59
N LYS A 165 -25.12 -12.28 16.00
CA LYS A 165 -26.26 -12.82 16.74
C LYS A 165 -26.07 -14.34 16.89
N SER A 166 -25.65 -14.75 18.06
CA SER A 166 -25.54 -16.17 18.42
C SER A 166 -26.90 -16.85 18.28
N GLY A 167 -26.99 -17.87 17.41
CA GLY A 167 -28.08 -18.84 17.45
C GLY A 167 -29.13 -18.81 16.32
N GLY A 168 -28.90 -18.10 15.21
CA GLY A 168 -29.80 -18.12 14.05
C GLY A 168 -29.10 -18.49 12.75
N THR A 169 -29.79 -19.22 11.87
CA THR A 169 -29.40 -19.32 10.45
C THR A 169 -29.67 -17.97 9.80
N GLY A 170 -28.62 -17.18 9.63
CA GLY A 170 -28.69 -15.89 8.92
C GLY A 170 -28.19 -16.04 7.48
N THR A 171 -28.75 -15.27 6.58
CA THR A 171 -28.25 -15.15 5.20
C THR A 171 -27.21 -14.04 5.16
N GLY A 172 -25.96 -14.38 4.90
CA GLY A 172 -24.88 -13.41 4.74
C GLY A 172 -24.71 -13.00 3.28
N THR A 173 -24.65 -11.70 3.02
CA THR A 173 -24.30 -11.15 1.71
C THR A 173 -22.83 -10.83 1.65
N HIS A 174 -22.16 -11.27 0.59
CA HIS A 174 -20.72 -11.09 0.37
C HIS A 174 -20.45 -9.78 -0.37
N TYR A 175 -19.57 -8.96 0.18
CA TYR A 175 -19.08 -7.70 -0.38
C TYR A 175 -17.58 -7.75 -0.53
N THR A 176 -17.06 -7.08 -1.56
CA THR A 176 -15.63 -6.88 -1.74
C THR A 176 -15.33 -5.39 -1.72
N ILE A 177 -14.40 -5.01 -0.85
CA ILE A 177 -13.88 -3.66 -0.71
C ILE A 177 -12.60 -3.57 -1.52
N PHE A 178 -12.54 -2.60 -2.41
CA PHE A 178 -11.37 -2.25 -3.19
C PHE A 178 -10.82 -0.92 -2.68
N SER A 179 -9.59 -0.91 -2.17
CA SER A 179 -8.96 0.27 -1.62
C SER A 179 -7.60 0.52 -2.24
N CYS A 180 -7.33 1.77 -2.55
CA CYS A 180 -6.04 2.24 -3.04
C CYS A 180 -5.48 3.26 -2.07
N GLY A 181 -4.22 3.10 -1.68
CA GLY A 181 -3.46 4.08 -0.90
C GLY A 181 -2.38 4.71 -1.75
N CYS A 182 -2.14 5.98 -1.55
CA CYS A 182 -1.20 6.78 -2.31
C CYS A 182 -0.31 7.63 -1.40
N ASN A 183 0.96 7.77 -1.77
CA ASN A 183 1.94 8.61 -1.06
C ASN A 183 1.92 10.08 -1.47
N ALA A 184 0.79 10.57 -1.96
CA ALA A 184 0.57 11.99 -2.29
C ALA A 184 -0.84 12.42 -1.91
N ALA A 185 -1.08 13.73 -1.82
CA ALA A 185 -2.43 14.27 -1.66
C ALA A 185 -3.31 13.84 -2.85
N GLY A 186 -4.56 13.46 -2.60
CA GLY A 186 -5.44 12.77 -3.55
C GLY A 186 -5.50 13.34 -4.97
N SER A 187 -5.48 14.67 -5.13
CA SER A 187 -5.43 15.32 -6.44
C SER A 187 -4.10 15.17 -7.18
N LYS A 188 -3.02 14.85 -6.45
CA LYS A 188 -1.65 14.67 -6.97
C LYS A 188 -1.28 13.20 -7.18
N CYS A 189 -2.13 12.26 -6.78
CA CYS A 189 -1.92 10.82 -6.97
C CYS A 189 -2.11 10.43 -8.44
N LYS A 190 -1.14 10.74 -9.28
CA LYS A 190 -1.13 10.32 -10.69
C LYS A 190 -0.24 9.09 -10.84
N GLN A 191 -0.74 8.08 -11.57
CA GLN A 191 0.07 6.92 -11.92
C GLN A 191 1.35 7.36 -12.65
N GLY A 192 2.47 6.79 -12.24
CA GLY A 192 3.80 7.05 -12.81
C GLY A 192 4.73 7.88 -11.94
N ASN A 193 4.21 8.82 -11.12
CA ASN A 193 5.03 9.68 -10.26
C ASN A 193 4.91 9.35 -8.77
N ASN A 194 3.90 8.59 -8.37
CA ASN A 194 3.63 8.27 -6.96
C ASN A 194 3.43 6.77 -6.77
N THR A 195 3.73 6.29 -5.58
CA THR A 195 3.49 4.92 -5.21
C THR A 195 2.00 4.76 -4.87
N ILE A 196 1.32 3.87 -5.61
CA ILE A 196 -0.05 3.48 -5.33
C ILE A 196 -0.06 2.01 -4.93
N VAL A 197 -0.68 1.70 -3.80
CA VAL A 197 -0.86 0.34 -3.29
C VAL A 197 -2.34 0.00 -3.34
N ASN A 198 -2.67 -1.13 -3.96
CA ASN A 198 -4.03 -1.62 -4.10
C ASN A 198 -4.27 -2.78 -3.14
N LEU A 199 -5.34 -2.71 -2.37
CA LEU A 199 -5.77 -3.75 -1.44
C LEU A 199 -7.19 -4.18 -1.75
N ILE A 200 -7.47 -5.45 -1.48
CA ILE A 200 -8.80 -6.06 -1.60
C ILE A 200 -9.14 -6.70 -0.27
N ALA A 201 -10.36 -6.51 0.19
CA ALA A 201 -10.87 -7.18 1.38
C ALA A 201 -12.30 -7.68 1.15
N ASP A 202 -12.55 -8.94 1.48
CA ASP A 202 -13.88 -9.51 1.44
C ASP A 202 -14.55 -9.40 2.80
N VAL A 203 -15.82 -9.03 2.81
CA VAL A 203 -16.64 -8.83 4.00
C VAL A 203 -17.98 -9.53 3.80
N VAL A 204 -18.46 -10.19 4.83
CA VAL A 204 -19.80 -10.79 4.86
C VAL A 204 -20.66 -10.03 5.86
N LEU A 205 -21.76 -9.48 5.39
CA LEU A 205 -22.79 -8.90 6.26
C LEU A 205 -23.93 -9.89 6.44
N VAL A 206 -24.25 -10.21 7.67
CA VAL A 206 -25.39 -11.00 8.05
C VAL A 206 -26.52 -10.04 8.40
N GLN A 207 -27.61 -10.09 7.65
CA GLN A 207 -28.83 -9.32 7.86
C GLN A 207 -29.93 -10.20 8.47
#